data_09a35c8956faff744ebdc45685eac7b8
#
_entry.id   09a35c8956faff744ebdc45685eac7b8
#
_cell.length_a   1.000
_cell.length_b   1.000
_cell.length_c   1.000
_cell.angle_alpha   90.00
_cell.angle_beta   90.00
_cell.angle_gamma   90.00
#
_symmetry.space_group_name_H-M   'P 1'
#
loop_
_entity.id
_entity.type
_entity.pdbx_description
1 polymer ?
#
loop_
_entity_poly.entity_id
_entity_poly.type
_entity_poly.pdbx_seq_one_letter_code
_entity_poly.pdbx_strand_id
1 'polypeptide(L)'
;ERFLRERNLKYFTDETNLTDRFKRGFVRAKFSEPFLNEYFVGVKKSFEFLATDALSLTPEISNPAPKIYLVKRGRGEIRGVGLACKRLGLVLSAAQRNECARCLEKGLDCVLGGKVAVGAGKNFIFVTPYIKAAMDKKFKEACRTLKIPPINRGFLFSADADLALFEELL
;
A
#
# COMPACT_ATOMS: atom_id res chain seq x y z
N GLU A 1 -3.33 -11.23 29.64
CA GLU A 1 -3.70 -12.21 30.67
C GLU A 1 -5.18 -12.11 31.08
N ARG A 2 -5.72 -10.93 31.41
CA ARG A 2 -7.11 -10.74 31.86
C ARG A 2 -8.14 -11.38 30.93
N PHE A 3 -8.04 -11.14 29.61
CA PHE A 3 -8.89 -11.75 28.60
C PHE A 3 -8.85 -13.30 28.60
N LEU A 4 -7.66 -13.87 28.84
CA LEU A 4 -7.49 -15.33 28.86
C LEU A 4 -8.07 -15.93 30.14
N ARG A 5 -7.93 -15.24 31.27
CA ARG A 5 -8.54 -15.65 32.54
C ARG A 5 -10.06 -15.58 32.50
N GLU A 6 -10.63 -14.49 31.98
CA GLU A 6 -12.08 -14.31 31.86
C GLU A 6 -12.73 -15.39 30.96
N ARG A 7 -11.97 -15.98 30.03
CA ARG A 7 -12.42 -17.05 29.14
C ARG A 7 -11.94 -18.45 29.50
N ASN A 8 -11.31 -18.58 30.66
CA ASN A 8 -10.78 -19.85 31.17
C ASN A 8 -9.85 -20.56 30.18
N LEU A 9 -9.09 -19.80 29.38
CA LEU A 9 -8.15 -20.34 28.40
C LEU A 9 -6.80 -20.59 29.06
N LYS A 10 -6.26 -21.81 28.88
CA LYS A 10 -4.92 -22.15 29.37
C LYS A 10 -3.88 -21.32 28.64
N TYR A 11 -2.96 -20.74 29.36
CA TYR A 11 -1.80 -20.04 28.82
C TYR A 11 -0.56 -20.33 29.66
N PHE A 12 0.59 -20.29 29.03
CA PHE A 12 1.87 -20.45 29.70
C PHE A 12 2.51 -19.07 29.88
N THR A 13 3.01 -18.84 31.08
CA THR A 13 3.85 -17.66 31.34
C THR A 13 5.29 -18.05 31.08
N ASP A 14 5.91 -17.42 30.09
CA ASP A 14 7.33 -17.60 29.82
C ASP A 14 8.14 -16.84 30.88
N GLU A 15 8.81 -17.58 31.73
CA GLU A 15 9.64 -17.03 32.83
C GLU A 15 10.79 -16.18 32.31
N THR A 16 11.23 -16.37 31.07
CA THR A 16 12.26 -15.53 30.44
C THR A 16 11.79 -14.09 30.21
N ASN A 17 10.48 -13.88 30.14
CA ASN A 17 9.90 -12.54 30.05
C ASN A 17 9.98 -11.74 31.36
N LEU A 18 10.21 -12.41 32.48
CA LEU A 18 10.30 -11.81 33.83
C LEU A 18 11.75 -11.48 34.21
N THR A 19 12.71 -11.86 33.39
CA THR A 19 14.13 -11.64 33.67
C THR A 19 14.70 -10.48 32.88
N ASP A 20 15.55 -9.65 33.51
CA ASP A 20 16.30 -8.55 32.88
C ASP A 20 17.42 -9.06 31.93
N ARG A 21 17.52 -10.38 31.75
CA ARG A 21 18.56 -11.02 30.95
C ARG A 21 18.51 -10.61 29.48
N PHE A 22 17.34 -10.26 28.99
CA PHE A 22 17.13 -9.83 27.60
C PHE A 22 16.77 -8.33 27.55
N LYS A 23 17.35 -7.60 26.60
CA LYS A 23 17.09 -6.16 26.39
C LYS A 23 15.58 -5.81 26.35
N ARG A 24 14.76 -6.73 25.81
CA ARG A 24 13.32 -6.54 25.72
C ARG A 24 12.64 -6.58 27.10
N GLY A 25 13.03 -7.52 27.97
CA GLY A 25 12.54 -7.61 29.36
C GLY A 25 12.92 -6.36 30.15
N PHE A 26 14.18 -5.96 30.07
CA PHE A 26 14.70 -4.75 30.69
C PHE A 26 13.92 -3.48 30.26
N VAL A 27 13.74 -3.27 28.96
CA VAL A 27 12.99 -2.12 28.44
C VAL A 27 11.53 -2.14 28.91
N ARG A 28 10.90 -3.32 28.91
CA ARG A 28 9.53 -3.47 29.40
C ARG A 28 9.43 -3.06 30.87
N ALA A 29 10.23 -3.68 31.74
CA ALA A 29 10.13 -3.49 33.18
C ALA A 29 10.55 -2.07 33.64
N LYS A 30 11.61 -1.52 33.00
CA LYS A 30 12.14 -0.21 33.45
C LYS A 30 11.51 1.01 32.78
N PHE A 31 10.94 0.86 31.60
CA PHE A 31 10.41 2.00 30.85
C PHE A 31 8.93 1.82 30.48
N SER A 32 8.59 0.73 29.80
CA SER A 32 7.24 0.61 29.23
C SER A 32 6.16 0.40 30.28
N GLU A 33 6.38 -0.48 31.27
CA GLU A 33 5.38 -0.74 32.32
C GLU A 33 5.18 0.45 33.25
N PRO A 34 6.22 1.09 33.83
CA PRO A 34 6.04 2.29 34.63
C PRO A 34 5.35 3.41 33.88
N PHE A 35 5.79 3.67 32.63
CA PHE A 35 5.19 4.69 31.77
C PHE A 35 3.71 4.41 31.46
N LEU A 36 3.37 3.17 31.10
CA LEU A 36 1.99 2.81 30.82
C LEU A 36 1.11 2.82 32.09
N ASN A 37 1.64 2.42 33.24
CA ASN A 37 0.89 2.46 34.47
C ASN A 37 0.50 3.90 34.88
N GLU A 38 1.39 4.87 34.60
CA GLU A 38 1.16 6.27 34.96
C GLU A 38 0.33 6.98 33.88
N TYR A 39 0.65 6.75 32.57
CA TYR A 39 0.10 7.54 31.48
C TYR A 39 -0.81 6.76 30.52
N PHE A 40 -1.31 5.57 30.92
CA PHE A 40 -2.09 4.69 30.05
C PHE A 40 -3.24 5.39 29.33
N VAL A 41 -4.01 6.20 30.05
CA VAL A 41 -5.17 6.91 29.48
C VAL A 41 -4.73 7.89 28.38
N GLY A 42 -3.67 8.67 28.64
CA GLY A 42 -3.11 9.61 27.68
C GLY A 42 -2.52 8.91 26.45
N VAL A 43 -1.76 7.83 26.69
CA VAL A 43 -1.19 7.00 25.62
C VAL A 43 -2.30 6.40 24.74
N LYS A 44 -3.32 5.80 25.36
CA LYS A 44 -4.48 5.23 24.63
C LYS A 44 -5.14 6.30 23.75
N LYS A 45 -5.43 7.47 24.32
CA LYS A 45 -6.05 8.58 23.57
C LYS A 45 -5.18 9.07 22.41
N SER A 46 -3.86 9.14 22.59
CA SER A 46 -2.92 9.49 21.54
C SER A 46 -2.94 8.47 20.39
N PHE A 47 -3.01 7.17 20.70
CA PHE A 47 -3.15 6.12 19.69
C PHE A 47 -4.50 6.18 18.94
N GLU A 48 -5.58 6.55 19.63
CA GLU A 48 -6.89 6.76 18.98
C GLU A 48 -6.84 7.93 17.98
N PHE A 49 -6.19 9.03 18.32
CA PHE A 49 -5.95 10.13 17.37
C PHE A 49 -5.09 9.69 16.18
N LEU A 50 -3.97 9.00 16.43
CA LEU A 50 -3.11 8.49 15.37
C LEU A 50 -3.84 7.50 14.45
N ALA A 51 -4.74 6.67 15.00
CA ALA A 51 -5.55 5.76 14.20
C ALA A 51 -6.52 6.54 13.28
N THR A 52 -7.16 7.59 13.80
CA THR A 52 -8.03 8.46 13.01
C THR A 52 -7.25 9.17 11.89
N ASP A 53 -6.08 9.71 12.20
CA ASP A 53 -5.21 10.34 11.21
C ASP A 53 -4.74 9.33 10.15
N ALA A 54 -4.41 8.10 10.58
CA ALA A 54 -4.02 7.03 9.65
C ALA A 54 -5.14 6.68 8.66
N LEU A 55 -6.40 6.65 9.12
CA LEU A 55 -7.56 6.42 8.24
C LEU A 55 -7.72 7.54 7.22
N SER A 56 -7.60 8.81 7.66
CA SER A 56 -7.70 9.97 6.76
C SER A 56 -6.56 10.07 5.74
N LEU A 57 -5.42 9.42 6.02
CA LEU A 57 -4.26 9.34 5.13
C LEU A 57 -4.22 8.04 4.31
N THR A 58 -5.23 7.18 4.45
CA THR A 58 -5.29 5.93 3.69
C THR A 58 -5.63 6.23 2.23
N PRO A 59 -4.78 5.83 1.27
CA PRO A 59 -5.05 6.08 -0.14
C PRO A 59 -6.21 5.22 -0.64
N GLU A 60 -7.03 5.78 -1.51
CA GLU A 60 -8.06 5.03 -2.21
C GLU A 60 -7.40 4.19 -3.32
N ILE A 61 -7.56 2.87 -3.22
CA ILE A 61 -7.01 1.92 -4.19
C ILE A 61 -8.12 0.97 -4.60
N SER A 62 -8.46 0.95 -5.88
CA SER A 62 -9.35 -0.04 -6.48
C SER A 62 -8.56 -1.10 -7.23
N ASN A 63 -9.17 -2.28 -7.36
CA ASN A 63 -8.59 -3.42 -8.07
C ASN A 63 -9.65 -3.98 -9.03
N PRO A 64 -9.81 -3.37 -10.21
CA PRO A 64 -10.86 -3.76 -11.17
C PRO A 64 -10.64 -5.15 -11.76
N ALA A 65 -9.39 -5.62 -11.85
CA ALA A 65 -9.06 -6.95 -12.32
C ALA A 65 -7.75 -7.45 -11.69
N PRO A 66 -7.44 -8.75 -11.72
CA PRO A 66 -6.24 -9.31 -11.12
C PRO A 66 -4.97 -8.58 -11.55
N LYS A 67 -4.15 -8.18 -10.57
CA LYS A 67 -2.87 -7.46 -10.77
C LYS A 67 -3.00 -6.07 -11.44
N ILE A 68 -4.19 -5.51 -11.50
CA ILE A 68 -4.44 -4.15 -11.99
C ILE A 68 -4.92 -3.32 -10.82
N TYR A 69 -4.18 -2.28 -10.47
CA TYR A 69 -4.52 -1.37 -9.39
C TYR A 69 -4.67 0.05 -9.92
N LEU A 70 -5.74 0.72 -9.50
CA LEU A 70 -5.97 2.14 -9.73
C LEU A 70 -5.86 2.85 -8.39
N VAL A 71 -4.91 3.76 -8.30
CA VAL A 71 -4.69 4.61 -7.12
C VAL A 71 -5.24 5.98 -7.44
N LYS A 72 -6.19 6.46 -6.64
CA LYS A 72 -6.75 7.80 -6.83
C LYS A 72 -5.69 8.88 -6.64
N ARG A 73 -5.66 9.85 -7.55
CA ARG A 73 -4.75 11.00 -7.47
C ARG A 73 -5.08 11.86 -6.25
N GLY A 74 -4.05 12.37 -5.61
CA GLY A 74 -4.20 13.27 -4.47
C GLY A 74 -3.38 12.87 -3.26
N ARG A 75 -3.88 13.24 -2.08
CA ARG A 75 -3.16 13.01 -0.82
C ARG A 75 -2.90 11.53 -0.59
N GLY A 76 -1.64 11.16 -0.40
CA GLY A 76 -1.24 9.77 -0.14
C GLY A 76 -1.05 8.91 -1.40
N GLU A 77 -1.12 9.47 -2.61
CA GLU A 77 -0.98 8.72 -3.87
C GLU A 77 0.31 7.89 -3.93
N ILE A 78 1.45 8.42 -3.50
CA ILE A 78 2.73 7.68 -3.48
C ILE A 78 2.69 6.50 -2.50
N ARG A 79 2.00 6.66 -1.36
CA ARG A 79 1.75 5.55 -0.43
C ARG A 79 0.86 4.49 -1.10
N GLY A 80 -0.16 4.92 -1.83
CA GLY A 80 -1.04 4.04 -2.60
C GLY A 80 -0.29 3.24 -3.66
N VAL A 81 0.55 3.90 -4.44
CA VAL A 81 1.45 3.22 -5.41
C VAL A 81 2.35 2.22 -4.70
N GLY A 82 2.95 2.59 -3.55
CA GLY A 82 3.78 1.67 -2.77
C GLY A 82 3.02 0.42 -2.30
N LEU A 83 1.77 0.57 -1.87
CA LEU A 83 0.91 -0.55 -1.47
C LEU A 83 0.53 -1.43 -2.67
N ALA A 84 0.18 -0.84 -3.81
CA ALA A 84 -0.10 -1.58 -5.04
C ALA A 84 1.13 -2.35 -5.53
N CYS A 85 2.31 -1.72 -5.54
CA CYS A 85 3.58 -2.39 -5.86
C CYS A 85 3.86 -3.58 -4.92
N LYS A 86 3.62 -3.42 -3.60
CA LYS A 86 3.77 -4.50 -2.63
C LYS A 86 2.85 -5.69 -2.93
N ARG A 87 1.60 -5.43 -3.32
CA ARG A 87 0.65 -6.48 -3.76
C ARG A 87 1.12 -7.20 -5.04
N LEU A 88 1.88 -6.49 -5.89
CA LEU A 88 2.55 -7.08 -7.07
C LEU A 88 3.91 -7.74 -6.75
N GLY A 89 4.29 -7.84 -5.48
CA GLY A 89 5.54 -8.46 -5.02
C GLY A 89 6.77 -7.54 -5.07
N LEU A 90 6.61 -6.22 -5.23
CA LEU A 90 7.71 -5.26 -5.25
C LEU A 90 7.61 -4.30 -4.06
N VAL A 91 8.57 -4.39 -3.13
CA VAL A 91 8.72 -3.42 -2.04
C VAL A 91 9.63 -2.28 -2.50
N LEU A 92 9.09 -1.06 -2.55
CA LEU A 92 9.82 0.10 -3.04
C LEU A 92 10.84 0.61 -2.00
N SER A 93 12.06 0.86 -2.44
CA SER A 93 13.06 1.62 -1.68
C SER A 93 12.67 3.11 -1.59
N ALA A 94 13.33 3.87 -0.70
CA ALA A 94 13.12 5.31 -0.61
C ALA A 94 13.46 6.02 -1.93
N ALA A 95 14.54 5.63 -2.59
CA ALA A 95 14.94 6.18 -3.88
C ALA A 95 13.87 5.97 -4.97
N GLN A 96 13.32 4.75 -5.06
CA GLN A 96 12.26 4.42 -6.02
C GLN A 96 10.96 5.19 -5.75
N ARG A 97 10.60 5.41 -4.48
CA ARG A 97 9.43 6.24 -4.13
C ARG A 97 9.63 7.69 -4.57
N ASN A 98 10.81 8.26 -4.32
CA ASN A 98 11.14 9.62 -4.71
C ASN A 98 11.18 9.79 -6.24
N GLU A 99 11.70 8.79 -6.96
CA GLU A 99 11.67 8.78 -8.43
C GLU A 99 10.25 8.72 -8.95
N CYS A 100 9.43 7.82 -8.43
CA CYS A 100 8.01 7.70 -8.77
C CYS A 100 7.27 9.02 -8.52
N ALA A 101 7.48 9.66 -7.38
CA ALA A 101 6.87 10.95 -7.06
C ALA A 101 7.21 12.01 -8.10
N ARG A 102 8.50 12.15 -8.43
CA ARG A 102 8.97 13.10 -9.46
C ARG A 102 8.38 12.83 -10.85
N CYS A 103 8.22 11.57 -11.22
CA CYS A 103 7.57 11.22 -12.49
C CYS A 103 6.10 11.62 -12.49
N LEU A 104 5.38 11.27 -11.43
CA LEU A 104 3.94 11.57 -11.32
C LEU A 104 3.63 13.06 -11.24
N GLU A 105 4.46 13.85 -10.56
CA GLU A 105 4.38 15.32 -10.53
C GLU A 105 4.50 15.95 -11.92
N LYS A 106 5.32 15.33 -12.78
CA LYS A 106 5.52 15.77 -14.19
C LYS A 106 4.51 15.16 -15.15
N GLY A 107 3.58 14.33 -14.67
CA GLY A 107 2.64 13.59 -15.52
C GLY A 107 3.30 12.52 -16.40
N LEU A 108 4.46 12.00 -15.97
CA LEU A 108 5.23 10.99 -16.71
C LEU A 108 5.00 9.60 -16.14
N ASP A 109 4.97 8.63 -17.04
CA ASP A 109 4.96 7.21 -16.70
C ASP A 109 6.35 6.77 -16.20
N CYS A 110 6.41 5.75 -15.34
CA CYS A 110 7.68 5.15 -14.92
C CYS A 110 7.60 3.64 -14.73
N VAL A 111 8.76 2.98 -14.76
CA VAL A 111 8.90 1.54 -14.49
C VAL A 111 9.75 1.37 -13.24
N LEU A 112 9.17 0.73 -12.22
CA LEU A 112 9.83 0.51 -10.95
C LEU A 112 10.41 -0.90 -10.88
N GLY A 113 11.71 -0.97 -10.58
CA GLY A 113 12.45 -2.23 -10.47
C GLY A 113 12.41 -3.12 -11.73
N GLY A 114 12.15 -2.56 -12.91
CA GLY A 114 11.98 -3.30 -14.15
C GLY A 114 10.76 -4.23 -14.19
N LYS A 115 9.90 -4.21 -13.18
CA LYS A 115 8.81 -5.18 -12.98
C LYS A 115 7.42 -4.56 -12.93
N VAL A 116 7.29 -3.35 -12.45
CA VAL A 116 6.00 -2.68 -12.26
C VAL A 116 5.94 -1.41 -13.08
N ALA A 117 4.90 -1.29 -13.88
CA ALA A 117 4.54 -0.10 -14.63
C ALA A 117 3.64 0.81 -13.80
N VAL A 118 4.01 2.07 -13.68
CA VAL A 118 3.22 3.11 -13.03
C VAL A 118 2.89 4.17 -14.07
N GLY A 119 1.64 4.25 -14.44
CA GLY A 119 1.14 5.16 -15.46
C GLY A 119 0.41 6.35 -14.87
N ALA A 120 0.75 7.55 -15.31
CA ALA A 120 0.18 8.80 -14.84
C ALA A 120 -1.13 9.12 -15.58
N GLY A 121 -2.26 8.63 -15.08
CA GLY A 121 -3.59 9.05 -15.54
C GLY A 121 -4.03 10.37 -14.91
N LYS A 122 -5.15 10.93 -15.38
CA LYS A 122 -5.68 12.22 -14.90
C LYS A 122 -6.21 12.12 -13.47
N ASN A 123 -7.13 11.19 -13.22
CA ASN A 123 -7.81 11.00 -11.94
C ASN A 123 -7.19 9.86 -11.13
N PHE A 124 -6.57 8.91 -11.80
CA PHE A 124 -5.99 7.71 -11.22
C PHE A 124 -4.59 7.45 -11.74
N ILE A 125 -3.79 6.82 -10.90
CA ILE A 125 -2.49 6.26 -11.25
C ILE A 125 -2.70 4.77 -11.49
N PHE A 126 -2.29 4.29 -12.65
CA PHE A 126 -2.36 2.87 -13.02
C PHE A 126 -1.11 2.16 -12.53
N VAL A 127 -1.28 1.06 -11.82
CA VAL A 127 -0.17 0.22 -11.34
C VAL A 127 -0.41 -1.22 -11.77
N THR A 128 0.45 -1.72 -12.66
CA THR A 128 0.34 -3.07 -13.25
C THR A 128 1.72 -3.71 -13.35
N PRO A 129 1.83 -5.03 -13.58
CA PRO A 129 3.09 -5.60 -14.04
C PRO A 129 3.55 -4.90 -15.35
N TYR A 130 4.87 -4.74 -15.49
CA TYR A 130 5.44 -4.16 -16.70
C TYR A 130 5.64 -5.25 -17.77
N ILE A 131 4.85 -5.20 -18.83
CA ILE A 131 4.94 -6.11 -19.97
C ILE A 131 4.97 -5.31 -21.27
N LYS A 132 5.92 -5.64 -22.14
CA LYS A 132 5.94 -5.16 -23.52
C LYS A 132 5.21 -6.19 -24.39
N ALA A 133 4.10 -5.77 -25.01
CA ALA A 133 3.34 -6.61 -25.92
C ALA A 133 3.06 -5.87 -27.23
N ALA A 134 3.09 -6.62 -28.33
CA ALA A 134 2.59 -6.12 -29.60
C ALA A 134 1.05 -6.16 -29.56
N MET A 135 0.43 -4.99 -29.55
CA MET A 135 -1.02 -4.81 -29.48
C MET A 135 -1.58 -4.48 -30.87
N ASP A 136 -2.79 -4.95 -31.15
CA ASP A 136 -3.52 -4.57 -32.34
C ASP A 136 -3.95 -3.08 -32.32
N LYS A 137 -4.39 -2.59 -33.46
CA LYS A 137 -4.78 -1.18 -33.63
C LYS A 137 -6.07 -0.87 -32.90
N LYS A 138 -7.03 -1.81 -32.84
CA LYS A 138 -8.33 -1.65 -32.22
C LYS A 138 -8.18 -1.49 -30.71
N PHE A 139 -7.38 -2.34 -30.06
CA PHE A 139 -7.10 -2.26 -28.62
C PHE A 139 -6.38 -0.97 -28.25
N LYS A 140 -5.38 -0.56 -29.06
CA LYS A 140 -4.68 0.71 -28.83
C LYS A 140 -5.61 1.91 -28.86
N GLU A 141 -6.58 1.92 -29.78
CA GLU A 141 -7.55 3.01 -29.91
C GLU A 141 -8.52 3.03 -28.72
N ALA A 142 -9.05 1.88 -28.32
CA ALA A 142 -9.88 1.77 -27.12
C ALA A 142 -9.15 2.29 -25.86
N CYS A 143 -7.88 1.91 -25.68
CA CYS A 143 -7.08 2.42 -24.57
C CYS A 143 -6.83 3.94 -24.64
N ARG A 144 -6.76 4.53 -25.85
CA ARG A 144 -6.63 5.99 -26.00
C ARG A 144 -7.91 6.71 -25.62
N THR A 145 -9.05 6.20 -26.05
CA THR A 145 -10.37 6.74 -25.69
C THR A 145 -10.54 6.77 -24.18
N LEU A 146 -10.17 5.69 -23.48
CA LEU A 146 -10.19 5.57 -22.03
C LEU A 146 -9.02 6.28 -21.33
N LYS A 147 -8.14 6.97 -22.07
CA LYS A 147 -6.97 7.66 -21.51
C LYS A 147 -6.06 6.78 -20.65
N ILE A 148 -6.03 5.47 -20.93
CA ILE A 148 -5.15 4.52 -20.23
C ILE A 148 -3.69 4.82 -20.61
N PRO A 149 -2.78 4.98 -19.63
CA PRO A 149 -1.38 5.29 -19.89
C PRO A 149 -0.69 4.25 -20.77
N PRO A 150 0.14 4.66 -21.75
CA PRO A 150 0.77 3.75 -22.70
C PRO A 150 1.55 2.61 -22.06
N ILE A 151 2.21 2.88 -20.93
CA ILE A 151 3.06 1.92 -20.23
C ILE A 151 2.30 0.72 -19.67
N ASN A 152 1.01 0.89 -19.33
CA ASN A 152 0.17 -0.15 -18.74
C ASN A 152 -0.54 -1.02 -19.80
N ARG A 153 -0.67 -0.53 -21.04
CA ARG A 153 -1.45 -1.20 -22.11
C ARG A 153 -0.93 -2.57 -22.46
N GLY A 154 0.39 -2.77 -22.41
CA GLY A 154 1.01 -4.07 -22.71
C GLY A 154 0.55 -5.18 -21.76
N PHE A 155 0.45 -4.89 -20.46
CA PHE A 155 -0.08 -5.85 -19.50
C PHE A 155 -1.58 -6.09 -19.72
N LEU A 156 -2.37 -5.02 -19.90
CA LEU A 156 -3.82 -5.13 -20.10
C LEU A 156 -4.15 -6.01 -21.33
N PHE A 157 -3.41 -5.82 -22.42
CA PHE A 157 -3.56 -6.63 -23.63
C PHE A 157 -3.20 -8.10 -23.38
N SER A 158 -2.05 -8.35 -22.73
CA SER A 158 -1.59 -9.71 -22.43
C SER A 158 -2.47 -10.46 -21.44
N ALA A 159 -3.19 -9.74 -20.58
CA ALA A 159 -4.11 -10.30 -19.60
C ALA A 159 -5.55 -10.42 -20.12
N ASP A 160 -5.79 -10.08 -21.38
CA ASP A 160 -7.12 -10.00 -21.99
C ASP A 160 -8.12 -9.23 -21.10
N ALA A 161 -7.66 -8.07 -20.58
CA ALA A 161 -8.42 -7.30 -19.64
C ALA A 161 -9.64 -6.66 -20.30
N ASP A 162 -10.81 -6.86 -19.69
CA ASP A 162 -12.03 -6.20 -20.12
C ASP A 162 -11.94 -4.70 -19.87
N LEU A 163 -11.89 -3.91 -20.94
CA LEU A 163 -11.77 -2.46 -20.88
C LEU A 163 -13.04 -1.76 -20.39
N ALA A 164 -14.21 -2.42 -20.46
CA ALA A 164 -15.45 -1.87 -19.92
C ALA A 164 -15.39 -1.62 -18.41
N LEU A 165 -14.59 -2.42 -17.69
CA LEU A 165 -14.35 -2.23 -16.24
C LEU A 165 -13.72 -0.87 -15.90
N PHE A 166 -13.14 -0.18 -16.85
CA PHE A 166 -12.50 1.12 -16.64
C PHE A 166 -13.41 2.29 -17.01
N GLU A 167 -14.49 2.08 -17.79
CA GLU A 167 -15.38 3.15 -18.23
C GLU A 167 -16.10 3.84 -17.07
N GLU A 168 -16.50 3.07 -16.05
CA GLU A 168 -17.17 3.59 -14.87
C GLU A 168 -16.20 4.23 -13.84
N LEU A 169 -14.91 3.94 -13.95
CA LEU A 169 -13.91 4.36 -12.97
C LEU A 169 -13.10 5.59 -13.42
N LEU A 170 -13.04 5.87 -14.72
CA LEU A 170 -12.20 6.92 -15.33
C LEU A 170 -13.00 8.12 -15.79
#